data_bbef93224a3548df0f61be5194dea227
#
_entry.id   bbef93224a3548df0f61be5194dea227
#
_cell.length_a   1.000
_cell.length_b   1.000
_cell.length_c   1.000
_cell.angle_alpha   90.00
_cell.angle_beta   90.00
_cell.angle_gamma   90.00
#
_symmetry.space_group_name_H-M   'P 1'
#
loop_
_entity.id
_entity.type
_entity.pdbx_description
1 polymer ?
#
loop_
_entity_poly.entity_id
_entity_poly.type
_entity_poly.pdbx_seq_one_letter_code
_entity_poly.pdbx_strand_id
1 'polypeptide(L)'
;MEFEKLAEFAKEKEIDLCIVGMDDPLVGGLVDVLEDAGIRTFGPKKNAAILEGSKAFSKDLMKKYDIPTAGYENFTDPKEAIAYLENAKFPIVLKADGLALGKGVLICQNFEE
;
A
#
# COMPACT_ATOMS: atom_id res chain seq x y z
N MET A 1 0.53 -13.47 9.91
CA MET A 1 -0.20 -14.29 8.90
C MET A 1 0.62 -15.55 8.65
N GLU A 2 -0.05 -16.68 8.42
CA GLU A 2 0.58 -18.00 8.34
C GLU A 2 0.65 -18.45 6.87
N PHE A 3 1.48 -17.79 6.08
CA PHE A 3 1.57 -18.01 4.64
C PHE A 3 2.00 -19.43 4.26
N GLU A 4 2.94 -20.00 5.02
CA GLU A 4 3.41 -21.36 4.82
C GLU A 4 2.28 -22.39 4.98
N LYS A 5 1.43 -22.20 5.99
CA LYS A 5 0.25 -23.07 6.19
C LYS A 5 -0.78 -22.95 5.06
N LEU A 6 -0.92 -21.74 4.48
CA LEU A 6 -1.77 -21.55 3.30
C LEU A 6 -1.21 -22.30 2.09
N ALA A 7 0.11 -22.26 1.91
CA ALA A 7 0.77 -23.00 0.83
C ALA A 7 0.66 -24.50 1.03
N GLU A 8 0.84 -25.00 2.26
CA GLU A 8 0.64 -26.43 2.60
C GLU A 8 -0.81 -26.88 2.33
N PHE A 9 -1.79 -26.08 2.78
CA PHE A 9 -3.20 -26.34 2.54
C PHE A 9 -3.53 -26.36 1.04
N ALA A 10 -3.01 -25.42 0.27
CA ALA A 10 -3.25 -25.39 -1.17
C ALA A 10 -2.67 -26.60 -1.89
N LYS A 11 -1.50 -27.11 -1.46
CA LYS A 11 -0.92 -28.37 -1.95
C LYS A 11 -1.76 -29.57 -1.56
N GLU A 12 -2.15 -29.68 -0.28
CA GLU A 12 -2.97 -30.79 0.22
C GLU A 12 -4.30 -30.92 -0.52
N LYS A 13 -4.90 -29.77 -0.87
CA LYS A 13 -6.18 -29.69 -1.59
C LYS A 13 -6.04 -29.68 -3.10
N GLU A 14 -4.82 -29.85 -3.62
CA GLU A 14 -4.54 -29.86 -5.07
C GLU A 14 -5.12 -28.62 -5.79
N ILE A 15 -4.93 -27.43 -5.20
CA ILE A 15 -5.46 -26.18 -5.75
C ILE A 15 -4.71 -25.83 -7.05
N ASP A 16 -5.44 -25.68 -8.14
CA ASP A 16 -4.90 -25.35 -9.46
C ASP A 16 -4.53 -23.89 -9.63
N LEU A 17 -5.24 -22.99 -8.94
CA LEU A 17 -5.03 -21.54 -9.02
C LEU A 17 -5.43 -20.87 -7.71
N CYS A 18 -4.55 -20.03 -7.18
CA CYS A 18 -4.85 -19.16 -6.05
C CYS A 18 -4.95 -17.71 -6.52
N ILE A 19 -5.95 -16.96 -6.04
CA ILE A 19 -6.10 -15.53 -6.28
C ILE A 19 -5.94 -14.80 -4.95
N VAL A 20 -4.95 -13.91 -4.85
CA VAL A 20 -4.74 -13.11 -3.65
C VAL A 20 -5.51 -11.80 -3.79
N GLY A 21 -6.71 -11.76 -3.21
CA GLY A 21 -7.65 -10.64 -3.33
C GLY A 21 -7.72 -9.70 -2.12
N MET A 22 -6.87 -9.91 -1.11
CA MET A 22 -6.81 -9.08 0.10
C MET A 22 -5.49 -8.31 0.15
N ASP A 23 -5.54 -7.05 0.58
CA ASP A 23 -4.39 -6.13 0.58
C ASP A 23 -3.26 -6.59 1.52
N ASP A 24 -3.58 -6.92 2.77
CA ASP A 24 -2.58 -7.32 3.77
C ASP A 24 -1.74 -8.53 3.36
N PRO A 25 -2.32 -9.67 2.92
CA PRO A 25 -1.53 -10.80 2.44
C PRO A 25 -0.80 -10.49 1.13
N LEU A 26 -1.37 -9.66 0.25
CA LEU A 26 -0.75 -9.25 -1.00
C LEU A 26 0.55 -8.48 -0.74
N VAL A 27 0.47 -7.41 0.06
CA VAL A 27 1.61 -6.57 0.46
C VAL A 27 2.58 -7.37 1.34
N GLY A 28 2.08 -8.30 2.14
CA GLY A 28 2.88 -9.23 2.94
C GLY A 28 3.74 -10.20 2.14
N GLY A 29 3.39 -10.47 0.86
CA GLY A 29 4.16 -11.32 -0.04
C GLY A 29 3.60 -12.75 -0.17
N LEU A 30 2.31 -12.97 0.06
CA LEU A 30 1.70 -14.31 -0.08
C LEU A 30 1.88 -14.87 -1.49
N VAL A 31 1.86 -14.02 -2.53
CA VAL A 31 2.08 -14.47 -3.92
C VAL A 31 3.44 -15.13 -4.09
N ASP A 32 4.50 -14.53 -3.53
CA ASP A 32 5.85 -15.09 -3.59
C ASP A 32 5.90 -16.46 -2.91
N VAL A 33 5.34 -16.59 -1.71
CA VAL A 33 5.33 -17.86 -0.96
C VAL A 33 4.57 -18.96 -1.70
N LEU A 34 3.42 -18.64 -2.29
CA LEU A 34 2.63 -19.61 -3.05
C LEU A 34 3.33 -20.05 -4.34
N GLU A 35 3.92 -19.11 -5.08
CA GLU A 35 4.67 -19.42 -6.30
C GLU A 35 5.93 -20.24 -6.01
N ASP A 36 6.68 -19.90 -4.95
CA ASP A 36 7.83 -20.67 -4.49
C ASP A 36 7.44 -22.09 -4.07
N ALA A 37 6.21 -22.26 -3.60
CA ALA A 37 5.63 -23.57 -3.29
C ALA A 37 5.12 -24.32 -4.55
N GLY A 38 5.21 -23.74 -5.75
CA GLY A 38 4.78 -24.32 -7.01
C GLY A 38 3.28 -24.20 -7.30
N ILE A 39 2.57 -23.30 -6.59
CA ILE A 39 1.14 -23.06 -6.80
C ILE A 39 0.98 -21.89 -7.76
N ARG A 40 0.21 -22.09 -8.84
CA ARG A 40 -0.14 -20.98 -9.75
C ARG A 40 -0.91 -19.92 -8.98
N THR A 41 -0.44 -18.69 -9.02
CA THR A 41 -1.02 -17.61 -8.23
C THR A 41 -1.28 -16.38 -9.09
N PHE A 42 -2.43 -15.77 -8.91
CA PHE A 42 -2.77 -14.47 -9.50
C PHE A 42 -2.67 -13.38 -8.43
N GLY A 43 -1.83 -12.40 -8.70
CA GLY A 43 -1.56 -11.23 -7.87
C GLY A 43 -0.16 -10.70 -8.11
N PRO A 44 0.13 -9.43 -7.79
CA PRO A 44 1.49 -8.90 -7.86
C PRO A 44 2.35 -9.52 -6.76
N LYS A 45 3.62 -9.76 -7.08
CA LYS A 45 4.65 -10.10 -6.09
C LYS A 45 4.87 -8.96 -5.11
N LYS A 46 5.47 -9.24 -3.97
CA LYS A 46 5.72 -8.27 -2.89
C LYS A 46 6.40 -6.98 -3.38
N ASN A 47 7.37 -7.10 -4.27
CA ASN A 47 8.11 -5.96 -4.83
C ASN A 47 7.23 -5.02 -5.67
N ALA A 48 6.16 -5.51 -6.28
CA ALA A 48 5.20 -4.71 -7.02
C ALA A 48 3.99 -4.31 -6.16
N ALA A 49 3.61 -5.14 -5.19
CA ALA A 49 2.52 -4.88 -4.26
C ALA A 49 2.77 -3.66 -3.35
N ILE A 50 4.00 -3.14 -3.27
CA ILE A 50 4.32 -1.89 -2.59
C ILE A 50 3.57 -0.69 -3.17
N LEU A 51 3.13 -0.76 -4.43
CA LEU A 51 2.27 0.27 -5.03
C LEU A 51 0.94 0.44 -4.29
N GLU A 52 0.40 -0.64 -3.72
CA GLU A 52 -0.76 -0.60 -2.85
C GLU A 52 -0.34 -0.35 -1.39
N GLY A 53 0.80 -0.93 -0.99
CA GLY A 53 1.27 -0.90 0.40
C GLY A 53 1.81 0.44 0.89
N SER A 54 2.25 1.34 0.00
CA SER A 54 2.80 2.66 0.35
C SER A 54 2.29 3.75 -0.58
N LYS A 55 1.56 4.70 -0.02
CA LYS A 55 1.06 5.88 -0.72
C LYS A 55 2.22 6.80 -1.13
N ALA A 56 3.21 6.96 -0.26
CA ALA A 56 4.41 7.72 -0.53
C ALA A 56 5.17 7.16 -1.73
N PHE A 57 5.45 5.85 -1.73
CA PHE A 57 6.11 5.17 -2.84
C PHE A 57 5.33 5.35 -4.16
N SER A 58 4.01 5.16 -4.15
CA SER A 58 3.19 5.31 -5.35
C SER A 58 3.21 6.73 -5.89
N LYS A 59 3.15 7.73 -5.01
CA LYS A 59 3.24 9.15 -5.40
C LYS A 59 4.61 9.48 -6.01
N ASP A 60 5.69 9.02 -5.38
CA ASP A 60 7.05 9.23 -5.88
C ASP A 60 7.28 8.54 -7.23
N LEU A 61 6.73 7.34 -7.42
CA LEU A 61 6.75 6.65 -8.70
C LEU A 61 5.98 7.44 -9.78
N MET A 62 4.78 7.93 -9.46
CA MET A 62 3.99 8.74 -10.39
C MET A 62 4.74 10.01 -10.80
N LYS A 63 5.37 10.69 -9.84
CA LYS A 63 6.21 11.88 -10.10
C LYS A 63 7.41 11.54 -10.98
N LYS A 64 8.08 10.42 -10.71
CA LYS A 64 9.27 9.97 -11.47
C LYS A 64 8.96 9.68 -12.93
N TYR A 65 7.77 9.18 -13.23
CA TYR A 65 7.38 8.75 -14.58
C TYR A 65 6.34 9.67 -15.22
N ASP A 66 6.16 10.88 -14.70
CA ASP A 66 5.21 11.88 -15.21
C ASP A 66 3.77 11.37 -15.32
N ILE A 67 3.36 10.47 -14.40
CA ILE A 67 2.00 9.97 -14.34
C ILE A 67 1.12 11.03 -13.65
N PRO A 68 0.03 11.49 -14.28
CA PRO A 68 -0.84 12.52 -13.72
C PRO A 68 -1.38 12.13 -12.34
N THR A 69 -1.16 13.00 -11.36
CA THR A 69 -1.65 12.84 -9.98
C THR A 69 -1.77 14.21 -9.31
N ALA A 70 -2.58 14.30 -8.23
CA ALA A 70 -2.64 15.51 -7.43
C ALA A 70 -1.29 15.80 -6.77
N GLY A 71 -1.01 17.08 -6.54
CA GLY A 71 0.17 17.53 -5.78
C GLY A 71 0.25 16.83 -4.41
N TYR A 72 1.44 16.60 -3.93
CA TYR A 72 1.67 15.92 -2.65
C TYR A 72 3.04 16.32 -2.07
N GLU A 73 3.17 16.13 -0.77
CA GLU A 73 4.44 16.14 -0.04
C GLU A 73 4.46 14.98 0.95
N ASN A 74 5.64 14.41 1.21
CA ASN A 74 5.85 13.32 2.15
C ASN A 74 6.66 13.84 3.35
N PHE A 75 6.22 13.49 4.56
CA PHE A 75 6.88 13.88 5.80
C PHE A 75 7.07 12.66 6.69
N THR A 76 8.23 12.61 7.36
CA THR A 76 8.53 11.62 8.40
C THR A 76 8.64 12.29 9.78
N ASP A 77 8.81 13.61 9.82
CA ASP A 77 8.82 14.42 11.05
C ASP A 77 7.52 15.25 11.14
N PRO A 78 6.74 15.11 12.22
CA PRO A 78 5.53 15.90 12.42
C PRO A 78 5.76 17.42 12.43
N LYS A 79 6.93 17.88 12.88
CA LYS A 79 7.25 19.31 12.90
C LYS A 79 7.41 19.91 11.50
N GLU A 80 8.03 19.15 10.60
CA GLU A 80 8.15 19.54 9.19
C GLU A 80 6.78 19.57 8.51
N ALA A 81 5.93 18.58 8.81
CA ALA A 81 4.57 18.54 8.29
C ALA A 81 3.74 19.75 8.76
N ILE A 82 3.82 20.11 10.05
CA ILE A 82 3.12 21.28 10.62
C ILE A 82 3.63 22.58 9.96
N ALA A 83 4.94 22.76 9.86
CA ALA A 83 5.52 23.95 9.22
C ALA A 83 5.10 24.10 7.75
N TYR A 84 4.97 23.00 7.02
CA TYR A 84 4.42 23.01 5.67
C TYR A 84 2.95 23.44 5.65
N LEU A 85 2.12 22.89 6.55
CA LEU A 85 0.70 23.19 6.64
C LEU A 85 0.38 24.63 7.00
N GLU A 86 1.24 25.33 7.76
CA GLU A 86 1.10 26.77 8.09
C GLU A 86 1.02 27.63 6.83
N ASN A 87 1.62 27.21 5.72
CA ASN A 87 1.67 27.96 4.47
C ASN A 87 0.86 27.30 3.35
N ALA A 88 0.18 26.21 3.64
CA ALA A 88 -0.56 25.45 2.65
C ALA A 88 -1.92 26.04 2.31
N LYS A 89 -2.44 25.71 1.12
CA LYS A 89 -3.80 26.07 0.71
C LYS A 89 -4.76 24.95 1.06
N PHE A 90 -5.80 25.27 1.79
CA PHE A 90 -6.87 24.33 2.15
C PHE A 90 -8.00 24.32 1.11
N PRO A 91 -8.78 23.21 0.99
CA PRO A 91 -8.68 21.99 1.80
C PRO A 91 -7.46 21.12 1.48
N ILE A 92 -6.94 20.41 2.49
CA ILE A 92 -5.83 19.46 2.37
C ILE A 92 -6.26 18.07 2.81
N VAL A 93 -5.68 17.05 2.19
CA VAL A 93 -5.88 15.65 2.56
C VAL A 93 -4.61 15.11 3.20
N LEU A 94 -4.68 14.81 4.49
CA LEU A 94 -3.63 14.11 5.22
C LEU A 94 -3.84 12.60 5.11
N LYS A 95 -2.80 11.87 4.79
CA LYS A 95 -2.85 10.42 4.65
C LYS A 95 -1.73 9.76 5.43
N ALA A 96 -2.06 8.84 6.32
CA ALA A 96 -1.06 7.93 6.85
C ALA A 96 -0.52 7.05 5.73
N ASP A 97 0.80 6.84 5.69
CA ASP A 97 1.40 5.88 4.77
C ASP A 97 1.10 4.44 5.23
N GLY A 98 1.14 3.49 4.29
CA GLY A 98 0.80 2.10 4.55
C GLY A 98 -0.69 1.76 4.44
N LEU A 99 -1.00 0.50 4.73
CA LEU A 99 -2.37 -0.02 4.77
C LEU A 99 -3.07 0.45 6.06
N ALA A 100 -4.22 1.08 5.92
CA ALA A 100 -4.99 1.63 7.03
C ALA A 100 -6.49 1.30 6.95
N LEU A 101 -6.89 0.34 6.14
CA LEU A 101 -8.28 -0.11 5.95
C LEU A 101 -9.26 1.07 5.71
N GLY A 102 -8.83 2.05 4.92
CA GLY A 102 -9.61 3.26 4.64
C GLY A 102 -9.70 4.28 5.78
N LYS A 103 -9.03 4.05 6.93
CA LYS A 103 -9.15 4.90 8.14
C LYS A 103 -8.00 5.89 8.31
N GLY A 104 -6.95 5.81 7.52
CA GLY A 104 -5.76 6.66 7.62
C GLY A 104 -5.82 7.94 6.78
N VAL A 105 -7.02 8.53 6.57
CA VAL A 105 -7.21 9.72 5.73
C VAL A 105 -8.04 10.74 6.48
N LEU A 106 -7.54 11.99 6.55
CA LEU A 106 -8.25 13.15 7.08
C LEU A 106 -8.35 14.21 5.98
N ILE A 107 -9.51 14.82 5.85
CA ILE A 107 -9.73 15.96 4.95
C ILE A 107 -9.93 17.19 5.83
N CYS A 108 -8.91 18.05 5.87
CA CYS A 108 -8.89 19.23 6.70
C CYS A 108 -9.31 20.46 5.87
N GLN A 109 -10.28 21.22 6.36
CA GLN A 109 -10.77 22.43 5.71
C GLN A 109 -9.93 23.67 6.08
N ASN A 110 -9.22 23.60 7.19
CA ASN A 110 -8.35 24.65 7.72
C ASN A 110 -7.22 24.04 8.55
N PHE A 111 -6.30 24.88 9.03
CA PHE A 111 -5.13 24.44 9.79
C PHE A 111 -5.45 23.92 11.20
N GLU A 112 -6.57 24.31 11.79
CA GLU A 112 -6.93 23.96 13.19
C GLU A 112 -7.55 22.55 13.30
N GLU A 113 -8.00 21.97 12.18
CA GLU A 113 -8.54 20.60 12.10
C GLU A 113 -7.42 19.55 12.02
#